data_7294e3a22badab69805ed6e2f20338f7
#
_entry.id   7294e3a22badab69805ed6e2f20338f7
#
_cell.length_a   1.000
_cell.length_b   1.000
_cell.length_c   1.000
_cell.angle_alpha   90.00
_cell.angle_beta   90.00
_cell.angle_gamma   90.00
#
_symmetry.space_group_name_H-M   'P 1'
#
loop_
_entity.id
_entity.type
_entity.pdbx_description
1 polymer ?
#
loop_
_entity_poly.entity_id
_entity_poly.type
_entity_poly.pdbx_seq_one_letter_code
_entity_poly.pdbx_strand_id
1 'polypeptide(L)'
;MTAQDRRITKTRKAIYQAFLHLLNQKDYEAITVQEIIDLADVGRSTFYSHYESKELLLDELCQKLFHHLFERAEHLSPQDYLAHI
;
A
#
# COMPACT_ATOMS: atom_id res chain seq x y z
N MET A 1 -19.05 -8.27 10.26
CA MET A 1 -17.61 -8.51 10.12
C MET A 1 -17.11 -9.46 11.18
N THR A 2 -16.40 -10.49 10.78
CA THR A 2 -15.86 -11.47 11.69
C THR A 2 -14.52 -11.01 12.27
N ALA A 3 -14.09 -11.62 13.38
CA ALA A 3 -12.79 -11.30 13.97
C ALA A 3 -11.63 -11.61 13.02
N GLN A 4 -11.81 -12.59 12.13
CA GLN A 4 -10.81 -12.94 11.11
C GLN A 4 -10.59 -11.81 10.11
N ASP A 5 -11.65 -11.15 9.69
CA ASP A 5 -11.55 -10.04 8.74
C ASP A 5 -10.76 -8.88 9.32
N ARG A 6 -10.92 -8.62 10.59
CA ARG A 6 -10.15 -7.59 11.28
C ARG A 6 -8.68 -7.93 11.37
N ARG A 7 -8.35 -9.20 11.64
CA ARG A 7 -6.96 -9.65 11.69
C ARG A 7 -6.29 -9.53 10.34
N ILE A 8 -6.98 -9.96 9.29
CA ILE A 8 -6.47 -9.90 7.92
C ILE A 8 -6.19 -8.45 7.54
N THR A 9 -7.14 -7.56 7.78
CA THR A 9 -6.99 -6.13 7.49
C THR A 9 -5.85 -5.51 8.28
N LYS A 10 -5.75 -5.83 9.56
CA LYS A 10 -4.74 -5.28 10.45
C LYS A 10 -3.34 -5.73 10.04
N THR A 11 -3.18 -7.02 9.72
CA THR A 11 -1.90 -7.58 9.28
C THR A 11 -1.47 -6.96 7.95
N ARG A 12 -2.39 -6.89 7.02
CA ARG A 12 -2.12 -6.30 5.71
C ARG A 12 -1.71 -4.84 5.81
N LYS A 13 -2.38 -4.10 6.67
CA LYS A 13 -2.07 -2.70 6.93
C LYS A 13 -0.68 -2.55 7.55
N ALA A 14 -0.32 -3.44 8.50
CA ALA A 14 0.99 -3.42 9.12
C ALA A 14 2.11 -3.65 8.10
N ILE A 15 1.92 -4.61 7.20
CA ILE A 15 2.87 -4.89 6.13
C ILE A 15 3.03 -3.68 5.21
N TYR A 16 1.91 -3.10 4.81
CA TYR A 16 1.91 -1.95 3.91
C TYR A 16 2.60 -0.74 4.55
N GLN A 17 2.32 -0.47 5.82
CA GLN A 17 2.94 0.64 6.53
C GLN A 17 4.43 0.43 6.74
N ALA A 18 4.85 -0.81 7.00
CA ALA A 18 6.27 -1.15 7.08
C ALA A 18 6.98 -0.85 5.75
N PHE A 19 6.34 -1.22 4.65
CA PHE A 19 6.85 -0.94 3.32
C PHE A 19 7.01 0.57 3.08
N LEU A 20 5.98 1.35 3.41
CA LEU A 20 6.03 2.81 3.26
C LEU A 20 7.14 3.43 4.10
N HIS A 21 7.30 2.94 5.32
CA HIS A 21 8.37 3.41 6.21
C HIS A 21 9.75 3.17 5.59
N LEU A 22 9.95 1.98 5.03
CA LEU A 22 11.22 1.64 4.38
C LEU A 22 11.46 2.47 3.12
N LEU A 23 10.41 2.80 2.38
CA LEU A 23 10.52 3.67 1.19
C LEU A 23 10.99 5.07 1.55
N ASN A 24 10.72 5.54 2.76
CA ASN A 24 11.22 6.82 3.23
C ASN A 24 12.69 6.78 3.62
N GLN A 25 13.26 5.60 3.79
CA GLN A 25 14.63 5.43 4.25
C GLN A 25 15.58 5.00 3.15
N LYS A 26 15.10 4.26 2.17
CA LYS A 26 15.93 3.70 1.10
C LYS A 26 15.13 3.50 -0.18
N ASP A 27 15.84 3.27 -1.27
CA ASP A 27 15.22 3.03 -2.56
C ASP A 27 14.49 1.70 -2.58
N TYR A 28 13.45 1.62 -3.39
CA TYR A 28 12.63 0.42 -3.51
C TYR A 28 13.46 -0.84 -3.79
N GLU A 29 14.44 -0.74 -4.66
CA GLU A 29 15.27 -1.90 -5.04
C GLU A 29 16.12 -2.42 -3.87
N ALA A 30 16.45 -1.55 -2.93
CA ALA A 30 17.22 -1.92 -1.74
C ALA A 30 16.36 -2.55 -0.63
N ILE A 31 15.04 -2.43 -0.72
CA ILE A 31 14.12 -2.99 0.27
C ILE A 31 13.97 -4.49 0.03
N THR A 32 14.14 -5.27 1.10
CA THR A 32 13.95 -6.73 1.04
C THR A 32 12.67 -7.13 1.75
N VAL A 33 12.11 -8.28 1.37
CA VAL A 33 10.96 -8.85 2.07
C VAL A 33 11.30 -9.08 3.55
N GLN A 34 12.53 -9.51 3.85
CA GLN A 34 12.97 -9.73 5.22
C GLN A 34 12.85 -8.45 6.07
N GLU A 35 13.26 -7.31 5.52
CA GLU A 35 13.14 -6.03 6.22
C GLU A 35 11.69 -5.66 6.48
N ILE A 36 10.82 -5.93 5.51
CA ILE A 36 9.38 -5.65 5.63
C ILE A 36 8.77 -6.49 6.75
N ILE A 37 9.01 -7.81 6.74
CA ILE A 37 8.43 -8.70 7.74
C ILE A 37 8.97 -8.43 9.14
N ASP A 38 10.24 -8.06 9.24
CA ASP A 38 10.84 -7.70 10.54
C ASP A 38 10.21 -6.43 11.10
N LEU A 39 10.04 -5.42 10.29
CA LEU A 39 9.45 -4.16 10.72
C LEU A 39 7.96 -4.30 11.01
N ALA A 40 7.23 -5.06 10.21
CA ALA A 40 5.81 -5.30 10.40
C ALA A 40 5.53 -6.26 11.54
N ASP A 41 6.55 -6.96 12.02
CA ASP A 41 6.45 -7.98 13.07
C ASP A 41 5.46 -9.10 12.67
N VAL A 42 5.65 -9.62 11.48
CA VAL A 42 4.85 -10.74 10.97
C VAL A 42 5.78 -11.87 10.51
N GLY A 43 5.24 -13.08 10.43
CA GLY A 43 6.00 -14.21 9.90
C GLY A 43 6.09 -14.16 8.38
N ARG A 44 7.06 -14.87 7.84
CA ARG A 44 7.25 -14.97 6.39
C ARG A 44 6.05 -15.62 5.71
N SER A 45 5.50 -16.68 6.30
CA SER A 45 4.27 -17.32 5.78
C SER A 45 3.10 -16.35 5.74
N THR A 46 2.98 -15.53 6.77
CA THR A 46 1.92 -14.53 6.86
C THR A 46 2.08 -13.48 5.76
N PHE A 47 3.30 -13.03 5.52
CA PHE A 47 3.56 -12.09 4.44
C PHE A 47 3.13 -12.69 3.09
N TYR A 48 3.59 -13.89 2.78
CA TYR A 48 3.30 -14.51 1.49
C TYR A 48 1.85 -14.96 1.32
N SER A 49 1.08 -15.03 2.42
CA SER A 49 -0.36 -15.26 2.31
C SER A 49 -1.12 -14.02 1.83
N HIS A 50 -0.54 -12.83 2.01
CA HIS A 50 -1.14 -11.57 1.59
C HIS A 50 -0.54 -11.02 0.30
N TYR A 51 0.77 -11.18 0.13
CA TYR A 51 1.52 -10.61 -1.01
C TYR A 51 2.50 -11.66 -1.53
N GLU A 52 2.42 -11.99 -2.79
CA GLU A 52 3.35 -12.95 -3.39
C GLU A 52 4.78 -12.42 -3.45
N SER A 53 4.93 -11.10 -3.52
CA SER A 53 6.24 -10.45 -3.64
C SER A 53 6.15 -9.00 -3.20
N LYS A 54 7.29 -8.33 -3.06
CA LYS A 54 7.31 -6.90 -2.75
C LYS A 54 6.78 -6.05 -3.89
N GLU A 55 6.82 -6.57 -5.12
CA GLU A 55 6.28 -5.89 -6.30
C GLU A 55 4.77 -5.68 -6.17
N LEU A 56 4.07 -6.61 -5.53
CA LEU A 56 2.63 -6.45 -5.28
C LEU A 56 2.35 -5.33 -4.29
N LEU A 57 3.27 -5.09 -3.34
CA LEU A 57 3.17 -3.93 -2.45
C LEU A 57 3.31 -2.62 -3.23
N LEU A 58 4.24 -2.59 -4.17
CA LEU A 58 4.42 -1.43 -5.03
C LEU A 58 3.19 -1.19 -5.89
N ASP A 59 2.60 -2.25 -6.44
CA ASP A 59 1.36 -2.17 -7.20
C ASP A 59 0.22 -1.60 -6.35
N GLU A 60 0.10 -2.06 -5.11
CA GLU A 60 -0.92 -1.57 -4.19
C GLU A 60 -0.74 -0.08 -3.91
N LEU A 61 0.51 0.34 -3.69
CA LEU A 61 0.82 1.75 -3.48
C LEU A 61 0.43 2.58 -4.70
N CYS A 62 0.77 2.12 -5.89
CA CYS A 62 0.42 2.81 -7.13
C CYS A 62 -1.09 2.90 -7.31
N GLN A 63 -1.81 1.82 -7.02
CA GLN A 63 -3.26 1.79 -7.11
C GLN A 63 -3.90 2.76 -6.12
N LYS A 64 -3.40 2.81 -4.89
CA LYS A 64 -3.93 3.73 -3.88
C LYS A 64 -3.65 5.19 -4.23
N LEU A 65 -2.48 5.49 -4.75
CA LEU A 65 -2.16 6.84 -5.20
C LEU A 65 -3.04 7.24 -6.38
N PHE A 66 -3.21 6.34 -7.33
CA PHE A 66 -4.04 6.59 -8.50
C PHE A 66 -5.50 6.83 -8.09
N HIS A 67 -6.01 5.98 -7.22
CA HIS A 67 -7.38 6.11 -6.71
C HIS A 67 -7.57 7.44 -5.98
N HIS A 68 -6.61 7.82 -5.17
CA HIS A 68 -6.65 9.09 -4.44
C HIS A 68 -6.68 10.30 -5.39
N LEU A 69 -5.85 10.26 -6.43
CA LEU A 69 -5.83 11.30 -7.45
C LEU A 69 -7.15 11.34 -8.23
N PHE A 70 -7.71 10.18 -8.51
CA PHE A 70 -8.98 10.06 -9.23
C PHE A 70 -10.14 10.61 -8.41
N GLU A 71 -10.15 10.34 -7.11
CA GLU A 71 -11.15 10.90 -6.20
C GLU A 71 -11.07 12.42 -6.15
N ARG A 72 -9.86 12.96 -6.11
CA ARG A 72 -9.69 14.41 -6.14
C ARG A 72 -10.19 15.01 -7.44
N ALA A 73 -9.97 14.33 -8.55
CA ALA A 73 -10.46 14.78 -9.85
C ALA A 73 -11.98 14.75 -9.93
N GLU A 74 -12.61 13.78 -9.27
CA GLU A 74 -14.09 13.68 -9.21
C GLU A 74 -14.72 14.80 -8.43
N HIS A 75 -14.01 15.40 -7.49
CA HIS A 75 -14.49 16.54 -6.72
C HIS A 75 -14.47 17.85 -7.53
N LEU A 76 -13.78 17.85 -8.65
CA LEU A 76 -13.80 18.98 -9.57
C LEU A 76 -14.93 18.77 -10.58
N SER A 77 -15.77 19.77 -10.75
CA SER A 77 -16.81 19.66 -11.75
C SER A 77 -16.15 19.68 -13.15
N PRO A 78 -16.78 19.04 -14.15
CA PRO A 78 -16.24 19.10 -15.52
C PRO A 78 -16.06 20.53 -16.02
N GLN A 79 -16.89 21.43 -15.58
CA GLN A 79 -16.79 22.84 -15.95
C GLN A 79 -15.56 23.51 -15.37
N ASP A 80 -15.25 23.22 -14.10
CA ASP A 80 -14.05 23.74 -13.46
C ASP A 80 -12.79 23.20 -14.10
N TYR A 81 -12.83 21.94 -14.48
CA TYR A 81 -11.72 21.29 -15.17
C TYR A 81 -11.45 21.95 -16.52
N LEU A 82 -12.51 22.20 -17.27
CA LEU A 82 -12.40 22.83 -18.59
C LEU A 82 -11.99 24.31 -18.50
N ALA A 83 -12.36 24.98 -17.43
CA ALA A 83 -12.02 26.38 -17.22
C ALA A 83 -10.52 26.59 -16.99
N HIS A 84 -9.80 25.54 -16.57
CA HIS A 84 -8.37 25.61 -16.33
C HIS A 84 -7.54 25.21 -17.54
N ILE A 85 -8.17 24.81 -18.61
CA ILE A 85 -7.53 24.52 -19.87
C ILE A 85 -7.53 25.76 -20.74
#